data_60a30903b8f2a086a7c34def17a0e697
#
_entry.id   60a30903b8f2a086a7c34def17a0e697
#
_cell.length_a   1.000
_cell.length_b   1.000
_cell.length_c   1.000
_cell.angle_alpha   90.00
_cell.angle_beta   90.00
_cell.angle_gamma   90.00
#
_symmetry.space_group_name_H-M   'P 1'
#
loop_
_entity.id
_entity.type
_entity.pdbx_description
1 polymer ?
#
loop_
_entity_poly.entity_id
_entity_poly.type
_entity_poly.pdbx_seq_one_letter_code
_entity_poly.pdbx_strand_id
1 'polypeptide(L)'
;MTTDPFLTRALGFLLADVSRLMRRRFDQRAREIGLTRAQWRVLAQLRRREGINQTALAEIMEIEPISLGRHIDRLVEKDFVERRPDPRDRRAWRLFLKPEVQPVLDRLRTISN
;
A
#
# COMPACT_ATOMS: atom_id res chain seq x y z
N MET A 1 35.98 4.45 9.03
CA MET A 1 35.27 5.70 8.74
C MET A 1 34.54 6.15 10.00
N THR A 2 34.97 7.24 10.58
CA THR A 2 34.35 7.76 11.79
C THR A 2 33.21 8.70 11.40
N THR A 3 32.02 8.35 11.81
CA THR A 3 30.85 9.20 11.63
C THR A 3 30.66 10.05 12.87
N ASP A 4 30.56 11.34 12.72
CA ASP A 4 30.27 12.24 13.84
C ASP A 4 28.91 11.86 14.44
N PRO A 5 28.84 11.48 15.74
CA PRO A 5 27.57 11.11 16.37
C PRO A 5 26.55 12.24 16.34
N PHE A 6 26.99 13.49 16.41
CA PHE A 6 26.10 14.64 16.35
C PHE A 6 25.45 14.76 14.97
N LEU A 7 26.25 14.64 13.90
CA LEU A 7 25.72 14.68 12.53
C LEU A 7 24.78 13.51 12.25
N THR A 8 25.12 12.33 12.74
CA THR A 8 24.28 11.14 12.59
C THR A 8 22.92 11.35 13.26
N ARG A 9 22.89 11.92 14.46
CA ARG A 9 21.66 12.24 15.16
C ARG A 9 20.86 13.30 14.43
N ALA A 10 21.51 14.37 13.98
CA ALA A 10 20.84 15.44 13.25
C ALA A 10 20.20 14.94 11.97
N LEU A 11 20.90 14.11 11.21
CA LEU A 11 20.37 13.47 10.01
C LEU A 11 19.21 12.54 10.33
N GLY A 12 19.33 11.76 11.41
CA GLY A 12 18.25 10.88 11.86
C GLY A 12 16.97 11.64 12.16
N PHE A 13 17.08 12.74 12.89
CA PHE A 13 15.93 13.60 13.21
C PHE A 13 15.32 14.23 11.95
N LEU A 14 16.15 14.72 11.04
CA LEU A 14 15.70 15.31 9.78
C LEU A 14 14.98 14.28 8.91
N LEU A 15 15.55 13.09 8.79
CA LEU A 15 14.91 12.01 8.02
C LEU A 15 13.57 11.60 8.63
N ALA A 16 13.51 11.53 9.95
CA ALA A 16 12.26 11.21 10.64
C ALA A 16 11.21 12.30 10.42
N ASP A 17 11.60 13.57 10.49
CA ASP A 17 10.69 14.70 10.28
C ASP A 17 10.19 14.75 8.84
N VAL A 18 11.08 14.60 7.87
CA VAL A 18 10.70 14.58 6.45
C VAL A 18 9.77 13.41 6.17
N SER A 19 10.11 12.22 6.67
CA SER A 19 9.29 11.03 6.51
C SER A 19 7.88 11.21 7.09
N ARG A 20 7.79 11.82 8.27
CA ARG A 20 6.51 12.10 8.92
C ARG A 20 5.67 13.08 8.12
N LEU A 21 6.28 14.17 7.62
CA LEU A 21 5.60 15.17 6.82
C LEU A 21 5.12 14.61 5.49
N MET A 22 5.95 13.79 4.84
CA MET A 22 5.57 13.11 3.60
C MET A 22 4.40 12.17 3.82
N ARG A 23 4.43 11.39 4.91
CA ARG A 23 3.33 10.48 5.25
C ARG A 23 2.04 11.25 5.52
N ARG A 24 2.12 12.35 6.26
CA ARG A 24 0.96 13.19 6.56
C ARG A 24 0.33 13.76 5.29
N ARG A 25 1.16 14.31 4.40
CA ARG A 25 0.72 14.83 3.12
C ARG A 25 0.08 13.74 2.26
N PHE A 26 0.70 12.59 2.26
CA PHE A 26 0.23 11.42 1.52
C PHE A 26 -1.12 10.95 2.04
N ASP A 27 -1.26 10.80 3.36
CA ASP A 27 -2.50 10.38 4.01
C ASP A 27 -3.64 11.37 3.74
N GLN A 28 -3.32 12.66 3.74
CA GLN A 28 -4.29 13.70 3.44
C GLN A 28 -4.83 13.58 2.00
N ARG A 29 -3.94 13.36 1.04
CA ARG A 29 -4.32 13.16 -0.36
C ARG A 29 -5.11 11.86 -0.56
N ALA A 30 -4.69 10.80 0.09
CA ALA A 30 -5.39 9.53 0.04
C ALA A 30 -6.82 9.66 0.59
N ARG A 31 -7.01 10.41 1.66
CA ARG A 31 -8.34 10.68 2.23
C ARG A 31 -9.23 11.46 1.28
N GLU A 32 -8.68 12.42 0.55
CA GLU A 32 -9.42 13.18 -0.47
C GLU A 32 -9.97 12.26 -1.56
N ILE A 33 -9.27 11.16 -1.85
CA ILE A 33 -9.69 10.14 -2.82
C ILE A 33 -10.57 9.07 -2.17
N GLY A 34 -10.72 9.10 -0.84
CA GLY A 34 -11.51 8.13 -0.10
C GLY A 34 -10.76 6.87 0.27
N LEU A 35 -9.42 6.94 0.32
CA LEU A 35 -8.58 5.82 0.70
C LEU A 35 -7.88 6.07 2.03
N THR A 36 -7.71 5.01 2.81
CA THR A 36 -6.80 5.03 3.95
C THR A 36 -5.38 4.75 3.47
N ARG A 37 -4.40 5.09 4.29
CA ARG A 37 -3.00 4.77 4.02
C ARG A 37 -2.80 3.26 3.79
N ALA A 38 -3.43 2.44 4.61
CA ALA A 38 -3.32 0.98 4.47
C ALA A 38 -3.88 0.50 3.14
N GLN A 39 -5.04 1.00 2.74
CA GLN A 39 -5.66 0.67 1.45
C GLN A 39 -4.76 1.10 0.28
N TRP A 40 -4.20 2.30 0.36
CA TRP A 40 -3.28 2.76 -0.67
C TRP A 40 -2.04 1.87 -0.77
N ARG A 41 -1.46 1.49 0.38
CA ARG A 41 -0.29 0.59 0.39
C ARG A 41 -0.59 -0.75 -0.28
N VAL A 42 -1.79 -1.27 -0.06
CA VAL A 42 -2.24 -2.50 -0.72
C VAL A 42 -2.27 -2.30 -2.25
N LEU A 43 -2.86 -1.21 -2.71
CA LEU A 43 -2.93 -0.92 -4.14
C LEU A 43 -1.54 -0.77 -4.76
N ALA A 44 -0.62 -0.10 -4.07
CA ALA A 44 0.75 0.07 -4.54
C ALA A 44 1.47 -1.27 -4.69
N GLN A 45 1.28 -2.19 -3.75
CA GLN A 45 1.84 -3.53 -3.82
C GLN A 45 1.22 -4.35 -4.95
N LEU A 46 -0.09 -4.28 -5.10
CA LEU A 46 -0.79 -5.00 -6.17
C LEU A 46 -0.36 -4.54 -7.55
N ARG A 47 -0.08 -3.26 -7.72
CA ARG A 47 0.40 -2.75 -9.00
C ARG A 47 1.67 -3.44 -9.46
N ARG A 48 2.55 -3.77 -8.52
CA ARG A 48 3.81 -4.46 -8.80
C ARG A 48 3.65 -5.98 -8.91
N ARG A 49 2.63 -6.53 -8.29
CA ARG A 49 2.46 -7.97 -8.11
C ARG A 49 1.04 -8.43 -8.44
N GLU A 50 0.48 -7.90 -9.49
CA GLU A 50 -0.90 -8.25 -9.88
C GLU A 50 -1.03 -9.76 -10.07
N GLY A 51 -2.11 -10.32 -9.51
CA GLY A 51 -2.32 -11.76 -9.50
C GLY A 51 -1.73 -12.47 -8.30
N ILE A 52 -1.13 -11.72 -7.35
CA ILE A 52 -0.55 -12.32 -6.16
C ILE A 52 -1.63 -12.98 -5.29
N ASN A 53 -1.25 -14.06 -4.63
CA ASN A 53 -2.06 -14.71 -3.61
C ASN A 53 -2.22 -13.80 -2.40
N GLN A 54 -3.43 -13.72 -1.83
CA GLN A 54 -3.71 -12.83 -0.71
C GLN A 54 -2.84 -13.12 0.52
N THR A 55 -2.61 -14.39 0.83
CA THR A 55 -1.73 -14.79 1.94
C THR A 55 -0.30 -14.33 1.71
N ALA A 56 0.21 -14.51 0.49
CA ALA A 56 1.56 -14.07 0.13
C ALA A 56 1.70 -12.56 0.23
N LEU A 57 0.67 -11.81 -0.14
CA LEU A 57 0.69 -10.35 -0.01
C LEU A 57 0.75 -9.93 1.47
N ALA A 58 0.02 -10.60 2.34
CA ALA A 58 0.07 -10.34 3.78
C ALA A 58 1.49 -10.53 4.34
N GLU A 59 2.19 -11.57 3.90
CA GLU A 59 3.57 -11.83 4.30
C GLU A 59 4.51 -10.72 3.82
N ILE A 60 4.38 -10.30 2.57
CA ILE A 60 5.20 -9.23 2.00
C ILE A 60 4.98 -7.91 2.74
N MET A 61 3.74 -7.60 3.08
CA MET A 61 3.39 -6.37 3.78
C MET A 61 3.60 -6.46 5.29
N GLU A 62 3.93 -7.64 5.81
CA GLU A 62 4.13 -7.88 7.24
C GLU A 62 2.91 -7.48 8.07
N ILE A 63 1.73 -7.83 7.59
CA ILE A 63 0.47 -7.59 8.29
C ILE A 63 -0.29 -8.90 8.48
N GLU A 64 -1.18 -8.90 9.47
CA GLU A 64 -2.02 -10.04 9.75
C GLU A 64 -2.95 -10.33 8.56
N PRO A 65 -3.12 -11.61 8.17
CA PRO A 65 -4.00 -11.96 7.04
C PRO A 65 -5.42 -11.45 7.20
N ILE A 66 -5.97 -11.45 8.40
CA ILE A 66 -7.32 -10.94 8.68
C ILE A 66 -7.39 -9.43 8.41
N SER A 67 -6.36 -8.69 8.81
CA SER A 67 -6.29 -7.25 8.58
C SER A 67 -6.20 -6.93 7.09
N LEU A 68 -5.36 -7.67 6.36
CA LEU A 68 -5.29 -7.52 4.91
C LEU A 68 -6.64 -7.83 4.26
N GLY A 69 -7.30 -8.92 4.69
CA GLY A 69 -8.61 -9.29 4.16
C GLY A 69 -9.62 -8.17 4.28
N ARG A 70 -9.64 -7.46 5.41
CA ARG A 70 -10.53 -6.31 5.62
C ARG A 70 -10.21 -5.16 4.67
N HIS A 71 -8.94 -4.86 4.45
CA HIS A 71 -8.54 -3.83 3.50
C HIS A 71 -8.95 -4.21 2.07
N ILE A 72 -8.76 -5.47 1.71
CA ILE A 72 -9.18 -5.98 0.40
C ILE A 72 -10.70 -5.87 0.25
N ASP A 73 -11.46 -6.24 1.28
CA ASP A 73 -12.93 -6.13 1.26
C ASP A 73 -13.37 -4.70 0.93
N ARG A 74 -12.75 -3.71 1.57
CA ARG A 74 -13.05 -2.30 1.32
C ARG A 74 -12.72 -1.89 -0.11
N LEU A 75 -11.60 -2.37 -0.64
CA LEU A 75 -11.19 -2.07 -2.01
C LEU A 75 -12.09 -2.76 -3.03
N VAL A 76 -12.58 -3.95 -2.73
CA VAL A 76 -13.56 -4.64 -3.57
C VAL A 76 -14.88 -3.86 -3.59
N GLU A 77 -15.34 -3.37 -2.44
CA GLU A 77 -16.54 -2.55 -2.36
C GLU A 77 -16.45 -1.28 -3.23
N LYS A 78 -15.24 -0.73 -3.37
CA LYS A 78 -14.99 0.46 -4.19
C LYS A 78 -14.77 0.13 -5.67
N ASP A 79 -14.84 -1.13 -6.06
CA ASP A 79 -14.55 -1.59 -7.42
C ASP A 79 -13.10 -1.30 -7.87
N PHE A 80 -12.17 -1.29 -6.93
CA PHE A 80 -10.76 -1.07 -7.21
C PHE A 80 -9.97 -2.38 -7.33
N VAL A 81 -10.41 -3.42 -6.65
CA VAL A 81 -9.75 -4.72 -6.58
C VAL A 81 -10.76 -5.82 -6.84
N GLU A 82 -10.31 -6.89 -7.46
CA GLU A 82 -11.08 -8.08 -7.72
C GLU A 82 -10.36 -9.28 -7.14
N ARG A 83 -11.10 -10.14 -6.43
CA ARG A 83 -10.62 -11.45 -6.01
C ARG A 83 -11.01 -12.47 -7.05
N ARG A 84 -10.03 -13.29 -7.46
CA ARG A 84 -10.29 -14.44 -8.32
C ARG A 84 -9.81 -15.70 -7.62
N PRO A 85 -10.55 -16.83 -7.73
CA PRO A 85 -10.08 -18.10 -7.17
C PRO A 85 -8.75 -18.50 -7.77
N ASP A 86 -7.85 -19.03 -6.94
CA ASP A 86 -6.61 -19.60 -7.43
C ASP A 86 -6.92 -20.92 -8.15
N PRO A 87 -6.46 -21.12 -9.39
CA PRO A 87 -6.72 -22.37 -10.12
C PRO A 87 -6.14 -23.61 -9.46
N ARG A 88 -5.11 -23.43 -8.64
CA ARG A 88 -4.40 -24.54 -7.99
C ARG A 88 -4.82 -24.80 -6.56
N ASP A 89 -5.42 -23.79 -5.91
CA ASP A 89 -5.82 -23.89 -4.51
C ASP A 89 -7.15 -23.19 -4.30
N ARG A 90 -8.21 -23.97 -4.11
CA ARG A 90 -9.57 -23.48 -3.93
C ARG A 90 -9.76 -22.61 -2.68
N ARG A 91 -8.81 -22.67 -1.74
CA ARG A 91 -8.87 -21.89 -0.50
C ARG A 91 -8.19 -20.55 -0.63
N ALA A 92 -7.47 -20.33 -1.72
CA ALA A 92 -6.69 -19.14 -1.93
C ALA A 92 -7.37 -18.20 -2.92
N TRP A 93 -7.16 -16.90 -2.68
CA TRP A 93 -7.61 -15.85 -3.57
C TRP A 93 -6.42 -15.19 -4.22
N ARG A 94 -6.54 -14.92 -5.50
CA ARG A 94 -5.63 -14.06 -6.24
C ARG A 94 -6.23 -12.68 -6.37
N LEU A 95 -5.40 -11.66 -6.30
CA LEU A 95 -5.84 -10.27 -6.26
C LEU A 95 -5.45 -9.56 -7.56
N PHE A 96 -6.41 -8.83 -8.12
CA PHE A 96 -6.24 -8.10 -9.37
C PHE A 96 -6.78 -6.69 -9.22
N LEU A 97 -6.13 -5.74 -9.89
CA LEU A 97 -6.62 -4.38 -9.96
C LEU A 97 -7.71 -4.28 -11.03
N LYS A 98 -8.75 -3.51 -10.75
CA LYS A 98 -9.78 -3.22 -11.75
C LYS A 98 -9.44 -1.95 -12.51
N PRO A 99 -9.90 -1.79 -13.77
CA PRO A 99 -9.62 -0.59 -14.54
C PRO A 99 -10.02 0.71 -13.85
N GLU A 100 -11.06 0.67 -13.03
CA GLU A 100 -11.59 1.83 -12.32
C GLU A 100 -10.59 2.44 -11.33
N VAL A 101 -9.58 1.67 -10.90
CA VAL A 101 -8.57 2.17 -9.98
C VAL A 101 -7.44 2.94 -10.67
N GLN A 102 -7.31 2.81 -11.98
CA GLN A 102 -6.19 3.42 -12.71
C GLN A 102 -6.07 4.94 -12.52
N PRO A 103 -7.16 5.73 -12.62
CA PRO A 103 -7.07 7.16 -12.35
C PRO A 103 -6.62 7.48 -10.93
N VAL A 104 -7.01 6.66 -9.95
CA VAL A 104 -6.62 6.81 -8.55
C VAL A 104 -5.12 6.56 -8.40
N LEU A 105 -4.60 5.50 -9.01
CA LEU A 105 -3.18 5.18 -9.00
C LEU A 105 -2.34 6.27 -9.64
N ASP A 106 -2.82 6.84 -10.73
CA ASP A 106 -2.12 7.92 -11.43
C ASP A 106 -2.02 9.18 -10.55
N ARG A 107 -3.09 9.52 -9.83
CA ARG A 107 -3.10 10.63 -8.89
C ARG A 107 -2.10 10.42 -7.75
N LEU A 108 -2.10 9.23 -7.18
CA LEU A 108 -1.18 8.88 -6.09
C LEU A 108 0.27 8.90 -6.57
N ARG A 109 0.53 8.49 -7.79
CA ARG A 109 1.86 8.51 -8.40
C ARG A 109 2.40 9.93 -8.52
N THR A 110 1.56 10.88 -8.88
CA THR A 110 1.94 12.29 -8.98
C THR A 110 2.39 12.86 -7.64
N ILE A 111 1.83 12.37 -6.55
CA ILE A 111 2.16 12.81 -5.20
C ILE A 111 3.50 12.23 -4.73
N SER A 112 3.80 10.99 -5.12
CA SER A 112 5.01 10.29 -4.67
C SER A 112 6.24 10.65 -5.49
N ASN A 113 6.09 11.30 -6.58
CA ASN A 113 7.17 11.85 -7.39
C ASN A 113 7.29 13.36 -7.10
#